data_5722dc1a95d55b8b0d5f8cc6d9b61c83
#
_entry.id   5722dc1a95d55b8b0d5f8cc6d9b61c83
#
_cell.length_a   1.000
_cell.length_b   1.000
_cell.length_c   1.000
_cell.angle_alpha   90.00
_cell.angle_beta   90.00
_cell.angle_gamma   90.00
#
_symmetry.space_group_name_H-M   'P 1'
#
loop_
_entity.id
_entity.type
_entity.pdbx_description
1 polymer ?
#
loop_
_entity_poly.entity_id
_entity_poly.type
_entity_poly.pdbx_seq_one_letter_code
_entity_poly.pdbx_strand_id
1 'polypeptide(L)'
;MRKHNKIKTVINGQEVTVEQDSQTGQFFTRQNIGNTPVDYATISDHVTIGQCIKYWRLRHGYSQAELAERIGVASPNVIAMWETGRRKPQKQYRLRLAEHLGYDILTKD
;
A
#
# COMPACT_ATOMS: atom_id res chain seq x y z
N MET A 1 -2.86 -20.76 5.90
CA MET A 1 -3.78 -19.63 6.16
C MET A 1 -3.08 -18.34 5.82
N ARG A 2 -3.68 -17.50 4.98
CA ARG A 2 -3.08 -16.22 4.61
C ARG A 2 -3.14 -15.25 5.77
N LYS A 3 -2.04 -14.53 6.00
CA LYS A 3 -2.01 -13.45 6.97
C LYS A 3 -2.53 -12.18 6.30
N HIS A 4 -3.39 -11.47 7.00
CA HIS A 4 -3.89 -10.17 6.55
C HIS A 4 -3.48 -9.11 7.56
N ASN A 5 -2.99 -7.99 7.06
CA ASN A 5 -2.76 -6.82 7.90
C ASN A 5 -4.10 -6.10 8.08
N LYS A 6 -4.47 -5.84 9.33
CA LYS A 6 -5.71 -5.14 9.64
C LYS A 6 -5.42 -3.68 9.93
N ILE A 7 -6.20 -2.81 9.28
CA ILE A 7 -6.08 -1.37 9.41
C ILE A 7 -7.41 -0.85 9.90
N LYS A 8 -7.42 -0.25 11.09
CA LYS A 8 -8.63 0.41 11.60
C LYS A 8 -8.61 1.87 11.18
N THR A 9 -9.68 2.31 10.55
CA THR A 9 -9.78 3.70 10.08
C THR A 9 -11.24 4.17 10.17
N VAL A 10 -11.43 5.47 9.95
CA VAL A 10 -12.77 6.07 9.89
C VAL A 10 -12.98 6.60 8.48
N ILE A 11 -14.02 6.14 7.82
CA ILE A 11 -14.38 6.57 6.47
C ILE A 11 -15.81 7.09 6.51
N ASN A 12 -16.01 8.34 6.14
CA ASN A 12 -17.32 9.00 6.17
C ASN A 12 -18.00 8.90 7.54
N GLY A 13 -17.22 9.04 8.63
CA GLY A 13 -17.74 8.99 9.99
C GLY A 13 -17.97 7.58 10.53
N GLN A 14 -17.77 6.56 9.74
CA GLN A 14 -17.96 5.16 10.14
C GLN A 14 -16.62 4.51 10.42
N GLU A 15 -16.51 3.79 11.55
CA GLU A 15 -15.34 3.00 11.86
C GLU A 15 -15.31 1.76 10.96
N VAL A 16 -14.22 1.58 10.24
CA VAL A 16 -14.06 0.50 9.26
C VAL A 16 -12.74 -0.21 9.51
N THR A 17 -12.77 -1.54 9.49
CA THR A 17 -11.57 -2.38 9.49
C THR A 17 -11.28 -2.81 8.06
N VAL A 18 -10.15 -2.36 7.53
CA VAL A 18 -9.68 -2.72 6.20
C VAL A 18 -8.59 -3.78 6.37
N GLU A 19 -8.63 -4.81 5.54
CA GLU A 19 -7.64 -5.87 5.54
C GLU A 19 -6.82 -5.80 4.25
N GLN A 20 -5.54 -6.13 4.34
CA GLN A 20 -4.68 -6.26 3.16
C GLN A 20 -4.16 -7.67 3.08
N ASP A 21 -4.40 -8.34 1.94
CA ASP A 21 -3.88 -9.68 1.68
C ASP A 21 -2.37 -9.62 1.56
N SER A 22 -1.68 -10.46 2.32
CA SER A 22 -0.22 -10.47 2.35
C SER A 22 0.42 -11.02 1.07
N GLN A 23 -0.32 -11.77 0.26
CA GLN A 23 0.17 -12.36 -0.98
C GLN A 23 -0.15 -11.52 -2.21
N THR A 24 -1.34 -10.94 -2.26
CA THR A 24 -1.81 -10.19 -3.43
C THR A 24 -1.74 -8.68 -3.24
N GLY A 25 -1.58 -8.21 -1.99
CA GLY A 25 -1.63 -6.79 -1.66
C GLY A 25 -3.02 -6.18 -1.73
N GLN A 26 -4.03 -6.96 -2.10
CA GLN A 26 -5.39 -6.48 -2.28
C GLN A 26 -5.98 -5.99 -0.97
N PHE A 27 -6.60 -4.81 -1.01
CA PHE A 27 -7.38 -4.31 0.10
C PHE A 27 -8.81 -4.82 0.02
N PHE A 28 -9.36 -5.17 1.17
CA PHE A 28 -10.76 -5.53 1.25
C PHE A 28 -11.30 -5.25 2.64
N THR A 29 -12.61 -5.14 2.75
CA THR A 29 -13.29 -5.04 4.03
C THR A 29 -14.58 -5.84 3.97
N ARG A 30 -14.99 -6.35 5.12
CA ARG A 30 -16.27 -7.07 5.24
C ARG A 30 -17.42 -6.14 5.57
N GLN A 31 -17.09 -4.84 5.75
CA GLN A 31 -18.06 -3.81 6.07
C GLN A 31 -18.34 -2.97 4.84
N ASN A 32 -19.58 -2.48 4.74
CA ASN A 32 -19.94 -1.49 3.74
C ASN A 32 -19.99 -0.11 4.38
N ILE A 33 -19.69 0.93 3.61
CA ILE A 33 -19.92 2.31 4.04
C ILE A 33 -21.33 2.68 3.58
N GLY A 34 -22.25 2.78 4.53
CA GLY A 34 -23.66 2.85 4.20
C GLY A 34 -24.07 1.59 3.45
N ASN A 35 -24.60 1.73 2.23
CA ASN A 35 -24.98 0.62 1.37
C ASN A 35 -23.99 0.38 0.23
N THR A 36 -22.83 1.04 0.26
CA THR A 36 -21.85 0.99 -0.84
C THR A 36 -20.65 0.14 -0.43
N PRO A 37 -20.25 -0.85 -1.26
CA PRO A 37 -18.99 -1.57 -1.03
C PRO A 37 -17.81 -0.61 -1.08
N VAL A 38 -16.78 -0.91 -0.29
CA VAL A 38 -15.58 -0.07 -0.21
C VAL A 38 -14.59 -0.53 -1.28
N ASP A 39 -14.23 0.38 -2.19
CA ASP A 39 -13.28 0.10 -3.27
C ASP A 39 -11.89 0.67 -2.93
N TYR A 40 -10.92 0.38 -3.81
CA TYR A 40 -9.55 0.88 -3.62
C TYR A 40 -9.48 2.41 -3.57
N ALA A 41 -10.24 3.08 -4.43
CA ALA A 41 -10.21 4.56 -4.49
C ALA A 41 -10.63 5.17 -3.15
N THR A 42 -11.63 4.58 -2.50
CA THR A 42 -12.09 5.01 -1.18
C THR A 42 -11.05 4.67 -0.10
N ILE A 43 -10.45 3.48 -0.18
CA ILE A 43 -9.48 3.02 0.83
C ILE A 43 -8.16 3.79 0.72
N SER A 44 -7.71 4.13 -0.49
CA SER A 44 -6.36 4.64 -0.72
C SER A 44 -6.03 5.90 0.08
N ASP A 45 -7.02 6.73 0.36
CA ASP A 45 -6.83 7.96 1.14
C ASP A 45 -6.66 7.67 2.64
N HIS A 46 -6.90 6.46 3.08
CA HIS A 46 -6.92 6.07 4.49
C HIS A 46 -5.83 5.04 4.84
N VAL A 47 -4.96 4.71 3.89
CA VAL A 47 -3.86 3.77 4.11
C VAL A 47 -2.52 4.49 4.01
N THR A 48 -1.47 3.88 4.57
CA THR A 48 -0.13 4.48 4.56
C THR A 48 0.51 4.33 3.18
N ILE A 49 1.57 5.13 2.95
CA ILE A 49 2.36 5.01 1.73
C ILE A 49 2.96 3.60 1.59
N GLY A 50 3.39 3.00 2.70
CA GLY A 50 3.95 1.64 2.67
C GLY A 50 2.94 0.61 2.19
N GLN A 51 1.71 0.73 2.64
CA GLN A 51 0.62 -0.16 2.22
C GLN A 51 0.30 0.01 0.73
N CYS A 52 0.33 1.24 0.23
CA CYS A 52 0.16 1.51 -1.21
C CYS A 52 1.32 0.93 -2.02
N ILE A 53 2.55 1.06 -1.55
CA ILE A 53 3.72 0.48 -2.22
C ILE A 53 3.55 -1.03 -2.36
N LYS A 54 3.18 -1.70 -1.29
CA LYS A 54 2.95 -3.15 -1.30
C LYS A 54 1.83 -3.53 -2.26
N TYR A 55 0.72 -2.80 -2.25
CA TYR A 55 -0.41 -3.03 -3.13
C TYR A 55 0.03 -2.98 -4.60
N TRP A 56 0.68 -1.90 -5.01
CA TRP A 56 1.09 -1.72 -6.41
C TRP A 56 2.21 -2.67 -6.80
N ARG A 57 3.16 -2.93 -5.88
CA ARG A 57 4.25 -3.88 -6.15
C ARG A 57 3.71 -5.25 -6.51
N LEU A 58 2.79 -5.77 -5.71
CA LEU A 58 2.22 -7.09 -5.93
C LEU A 58 1.34 -7.16 -7.17
N ARG A 59 0.63 -6.08 -7.47
CA ARG A 59 -0.18 -6.02 -8.69
C ARG A 59 0.67 -5.97 -9.95
N HIS A 60 1.85 -5.39 -9.89
CA HIS A 60 2.81 -5.43 -11.00
C HIS A 60 3.63 -6.73 -11.04
N GLY A 61 3.47 -7.60 -10.05
CA GLY A 61 4.17 -8.87 -10.00
C GLY A 61 5.63 -8.75 -9.59
N TYR A 62 6.03 -7.66 -8.94
CA TYR A 62 7.41 -7.47 -8.50
C TYR A 62 7.64 -8.07 -7.12
N SER A 63 8.78 -8.76 -6.96
CA SER A 63 9.31 -9.05 -5.64
C SER A 63 9.89 -7.78 -5.02
N GLN A 64 10.15 -7.80 -3.71
CA GLN A 64 10.84 -6.69 -3.06
C GLN A 64 12.23 -6.45 -3.69
N ALA A 65 12.93 -7.52 -4.05
CA ALA A 65 14.24 -7.43 -4.69
C ALA A 65 14.14 -6.79 -6.08
N GLU A 66 13.15 -7.18 -6.87
CA GLU A 66 12.93 -6.60 -8.20
C GLU A 66 12.59 -5.12 -8.12
N LEU A 67 11.73 -4.73 -7.19
CA LEU A 67 11.38 -3.33 -7.00
C LEU A 67 12.59 -2.52 -6.52
N ALA A 68 13.37 -3.06 -5.58
CA ALA A 68 14.58 -2.40 -5.10
C ALA A 68 15.55 -2.10 -6.26
N GLU A 69 15.73 -3.06 -7.14
CA GLU A 69 16.59 -2.89 -8.32
C GLU A 69 16.07 -1.80 -9.25
N ARG A 70 14.75 -1.78 -9.51
CA ARG A 70 14.13 -0.79 -10.40
C ARG A 70 14.17 0.62 -9.83
N ILE A 71 14.05 0.75 -8.52
CA ILE A 71 14.08 2.05 -7.84
C ILE A 71 15.51 2.52 -7.58
N GLY A 72 16.47 1.60 -7.57
CA GLY A 72 17.87 1.93 -7.33
C GLY A 72 18.24 2.02 -5.87
N VAL A 73 17.57 1.24 -5.01
CA VAL A 73 17.94 1.14 -3.60
C VAL A 73 18.81 -0.09 -3.35
N ALA A 74 19.58 -0.06 -2.25
CA ALA A 74 20.67 -1.00 -2.02
C ALA A 74 20.21 -2.44 -1.79
N SER A 75 19.03 -2.65 -1.22
CA SER A 75 18.57 -4.00 -0.91
C SER A 75 17.05 -4.08 -0.81
N PRO A 76 16.49 -5.32 -0.95
CA PRO A 76 15.05 -5.51 -0.77
C PRO A 76 14.58 -5.15 0.63
N ASN A 77 15.48 -5.16 1.62
CA ASN A 77 15.14 -4.80 2.98
C ASN A 77 14.67 -3.34 3.10
N VAL A 78 15.17 -2.45 2.26
CA VAL A 78 14.71 -1.05 2.21
C VAL A 78 13.22 -1.01 1.81
N ILE A 79 12.84 -1.79 0.81
CA ILE A 79 11.43 -1.88 0.39
C ILE A 79 10.57 -2.43 1.55
N ALA A 80 11.05 -3.47 2.23
CA ALA A 80 10.35 -4.04 3.38
C ALA A 80 10.14 -3.01 4.50
N MET A 81 11.15 -2.17 4.78
CA MET A 81 11.03 -1.11 5.77
C MET A 81 9.99 -0.05 5.37
N TRP A 82 9.92 0.29 4.09
CA TRP A 82 8.90 1.22 3.60
C TRP A 82 7.50 0.61 3.73
N GLU A 83 7.34 -0.66 3.35
CA GLU A 83 6.04 -1.34 3.38
C GLU A 83 5.50 -1.51 4.80
N THR A 84 6.38 -1.71 5.78
CA THR A 84 6.00 -1.88 7.18
C THR A 84 5.91 -0.57 7.97
N GLY A 85 6.28 0.56 7.34
CA GLY A 85 6.24 1.87 7.99
C GLY A 85 7.41 2.17 8.91
N ARG A 86 8.43 1.31 8.95
CA ARG A 86 9.64 1.55 9.75
C ARG A 86 10.43 2.74 9.24
N ARG A 87 10.40 2.97 7.93
CA ARG A 87 10.99 4.15 7.28
C ARG A 87 10.06 4.62 6.19
N LYS A 88 10.09 5.93 5.94
CA LYS A 88 9.36 6.52 4.81
C LYS A 88 10.35 6.74 3.66
N PRO A 89 9.94 6.48 2.41
CA PRO A 89 10.80 6.78 1.27
C PRO A 89 11.02 8.28 1.13
N GLN A 90 12.25 8.67 0.81
CA GLN A 90 12.57 10.06 0.51
C GLN A 90 11.89 10.51 -0.78
N LYS A 91 11.75 11.82 -0.95
CA LYS A 91 11.03 12.40 -2.09
C LYS A 91 11.52 11.86 -3.44
N GLN A 92 12.82 11.73 -3.62
CA GLN A 92 13.40 11.22 -4.87
C GLN A 92 12.95 9.79 -5.17
N TYR A 93 12.80 8.96 -4.13
CA TYR A 93 12.34 7.59 -4.29
C TYR A 93 10.82 7.53 -4.50
N ARG A 94 10.07 8.45 -3.89
CA ARG A 94 8.62 8.54 -4.13
C ARG A 94 8.32 8.82 -5.61
N LEU A 95 9.09 9.69 -6.23
CA LEU A 95 8.94 9.97 -7.66
C LEU A 95 9.18 8.73 -8.50
N ARG A 96 10.24 7.98 -8.19
CA ARG A 96 10.54 6.73 -8.90
C ARG A 96 9.47 5.67 -8.66
N LEU A 97 9.02 5.53 -7.42
CA LEU A 97 7.93 4.62 -7.08
C LEU A 97 6.66 4.97 -7.86
N ALA A 98 6.32 6.24 -7.93
CA ALA A 98 5.15 6.68 -8.69
C ALA A 98 5.27 6.36 -10.17
N GLU A 99 6.44 6.57 -10.76
CA GLU A 99 6.69 6.27 -12.17
C GLU A 99 6.58 4.78 -12.48
N HIS A 100 7.03 3.92 -11.57
CA HIS A 100 7.04 2.47 -11.78
C HIS A 100 5.75 1.79 -11.32
N LEU A 101 5.04 2.35 -10.35
CA LEU A 101 3.89 1.70 -9.72
C LEU A 101 2.59 2.45 -9.97
N GLY A 102 2.52 3.71 -9.59
CA GLY A 102 1.30 4.50 -9.72
C GLY A 102 1.44 5.85 -9.05
N TYR A 103 0.87 6.89 -9.66
CA TYR A 103 1.06 8.26 -9.21
C TYR A 103 0.32 8.61 -7.91
N ASP A 104 -0.63 7.78 -7.47
CA ASP A 104 -1.30 7.97 -6.19
C ASP A 104 -0.31 7.91 -5.00
N ILE A 105 0.84 7.26 -5.17
CA ILE A 105 1.89 7.24 -4.16
C ILE A 105 2.40 8.64 -3.83
N LEU A 106 2.42 9.56 -4.82
CA LEU A 106 2.86 10.93 -4.60
C LEU A 106 1.93 11.74 -3.70
N THR A 107 0.67 11.33 -3.58
CA THR A 107 -0.31 12.04 -2.75
C THR A 107 -0.23 11.62 -1.28
N LYS A 108 0.59 10.65 -0.94
CA LYS A 108 0.75 10.15 0.42
C LYS A 108 1.88 10.87 1.16
N ASP A 109 1.68 11.05 2.43
CA ASP A 109 2.69 11.65 3.32
C ASP A 109 3.57 10.60 4.00
#